data_1b8e2d062b1043488b92632812317074
#
_entry.id   1b8e2d062b1043488b92632812317074
#
_cell.length_a   1.000
_cell.length_b   1.000
_cell.length_c   1.000
_cell.angle_alpha   90.00
_cell.angle_beta   90.00
_cell.angle_gamma   90.00
#
_symmetry.space_group_name_H-M   'P 1'
#
loop_
_entity.id
_entity.type
_entity.pdbx_description
1 polymer ?
#
loop_
_entity_poly.entity_id
_entity_poly.type
_entity_poly.pdbx_seq_one_letter_code
_entity_poly.pdbx_strand_id
1 'polypeptide(L)'
;MDIGIPDAHIVRLGSIGKATPRTTPLALQKQQSTYRFTATDWHVIDEIKSEINTKEQLLEDLFNRYRSKPTTLRDMLDWLEFEQPDYFDAFQIPTLADGMSVVDRRGRPIREDHLLYLWSKGWGPGQFMNKAESSPQIWSMGFKERQALLTQWQDEIINEQLITFFSHAKLYNELIHQLERKFSEKDTHTLQSMRIIGCTTTGAAKYTELLQSISPSVLLVEEAGEILESHILTALGGKKNQMILIGDHK
;
A
#
# COMPACT_ATOMS: atom_id res chain seq x y z
N MET A 1 -43.45 -4.55 28.69
CA MET A 1 -44.22 -4.69 27.45
C MET A 1 -43.34 -5.36 26.44
N ASP A 2 -43.75 -6.48 25.96
CA ASP A 2 -43.06 -7.18 24.89
C ASP A 2 -43.43 -6.46 23.59
N ILE A 3 -42.49 -5.77 22.93
CA ILE A 3 -42.77 -4.95 21.75
C ILE A 3 -43.03 -5.82 20.52
N GLY A 4 -43.01 -7.15 20.69
CA GLY A 4 -43.37 -8.10 19.64
C GLY A 4 -42.42 -8.16 18.45
N ILE A 5 -41.16 -7.65 18.59
CA ILE A 5 -40.12 -7.80 17.58
C ILE A 5 -39.26 -9.01 17.94
N PRO A 6 -39.28 -10.09 17.12
CA PRO A 6 -38.45 -11.26 17.36
C PRO A 6 -36.96 -10.92 17.33
N ASP A 7 -36.15 -11.60 18.15
CA ASP A 7 -34.71 -11.46 18.20
C ASP A 7 -34.03 -11.69 16.83
N ALA A 8 -34.66 -12.50 15.97
CA ALA A 8 -34.20 -12.73 14.59
C ALA A 8 -34.21 -11.48 13.69
N HIS A 9 -34.90 -10.42 14.10
CA HIS A 9 -34.94 -9.12 13.38
C HIS A 9 -34.16 -8.02 14.08
N ILE A 10 -33.36 -8.39 15.07
CA ILE A 10 -32.52 -7.46 15.83
C ILE A 10 -31.06 -7.86 15.65
N VAL A 11 -30.19 -6.91 15.31
CA VAL A 11 -28.77 -7.16 15.20
C VAL A 11 -27.98 -6.12 15.97
N ARG A 12 -26.87 -6.56 16.55
CA ARG A 12 -25.89 -5.70 17.23
C ARG A 12 -24.60 -5.68 16.46
N LEU A 13 -24.14 -4.47 16.09
CA LEU A 13 -22.80 -4.23 15.54
C LEU A 13 -21.82 -3.96 16.68
N GLY A 14 -20.63 -4.55 16.60
CA GLY A 14 -19.55 -4.35 17.54
C GLY A 14 -18.85 -5.64 17.98
N SER A 15 -17.89 -5.51 18.90
CA SER A 15 -17.08 -6.63 19.39
C SER A 15 -17.91 -7.62 20.20
N ILE A 16 -17.77 -8.93 19.92
CA ILE A 16 -18.40 -10.01 20.68
C ILE A 16 -17.87 -10.05 22.13
N GLY A 17 -16.58 -9.80 22.33
CA GLY A 17 -15.94 -9.85 23.65
C GLY A 17 -16.46 -8.82 24.68
N LYS A 18 -17.19 -7.79 24.21
CA LYS A 18 -17.86 -6.79 25.06
C LYS A 18 -19.38 -6.99 25.13
N ALA A 19 -19.90 -8.06 24.58
CA ALA A 19 -21.33 -8.37 24.60
C ALA A 19 -21.71 -9.07 25.89
N THR A 20 -22.90 -8.74 26.40
CA THR A 20 -23.47 -9.48 27.52
C THR A 20 -24.02 -10.83 27.02
N PRO A 21 -24.26 -11.83 27.90
CA PRO A 21 -24.87 -13.10 27.51
C PRO A 21 -26.18 -12.95 26.73
N ARG A 22 -26.98 -11.93 27.05
CA ARG A 22 -28.23 -11.61 26.37
C ARG A 22 -28.04 -11.04 24.97
N THR A 23 -27.00 -10.25 24.75
CA THR A 23 -26.75 -9.55 23.47
C THR A 23 -25.77 -10.29 22.56
N THR A 24 -25.06 -11.31 23.06
CA THR A 24 -24.15 -12.14 22.27
C THR A 24 -24.81 -12.83 21.07
N PRO A 25 -26.04 -13.41 21.20
CA PRO A 25 -26.71 -14.02 20.06
C PRO A 25 -27.08 -13.01 18.97
N LEU A 26 -27.27 -11.74 19.33
CA LEU A 26 -27.64 -10.65 18.40
C LEU A 26 -26.46 -10.11 17.60
N ALA A 27 -25.21 -10.50 17.91
CA ALA A 27 -24.06 -10.04 17.18
C ALA A 27 -24.13 -10.42 15.69
N LEU A 28 -23.77 -9.50 14.80
CA LEU A 28 -23.79 -9.71 13.33
C LEU A 28 -23.15 -11.04 12.93
N GLN A 29 -21.99 -11.36 13.53
CA GLN A 29 -21.25 -12.58 13.25
C GLN A 29 -21.98 -13.88 13.67
N LYS A 30 -23.03 -13.77 14.51
CA LYS A 30 -23.85 -14.89 14.97
C LYS A 30 -25.17 -15.00 14.21
N GLN A 31 -25.51 -13.97 13.42
CA GLN A 31 -26.76 -14.00 12.64
C GLN A 31 -26.65 -15.01 11.49
N GLN A 32 -27.73 -15.77 11.31
CA GLN A 32 -27.86 -16.68 10.17
C GLN A 32 -28.19 -15.85 8.92
N SER A 33 -27.26 -15.77 7.99
CA SER A 33 -27.49 -15.13 6.70
C SER A 33 -28.00 -16.16 5.69
N THR A 34 -29.04 -15.80 4.96
CA THR A 34 -29.53 -16.59 3.81
C THR A 34 -28.67 -16.32 2.56
N TYR A 35 -27.88 -15.27 2.57
CA TYR A 35 -26.97 -14.96 1.48
C TYR A 35 -25.92 -16.05 1.28
N ARG A 36 -25.75 -16.46 0.05
CA ARG A 36 -24.71 -17.41 -0.36
C ARG A 36 -23.97 -16.84 -1.55
N PHE A 37 -22.66 -16.83 -1.49
CA PHE A 37 -21.84 -16.54 -2.66
C PHE A 37 -22.08 -17.58 -3.75
N THR A 38 -22.25 -17.10 -4.98
CA THR A 38 -22.35 -17.97 -6.15
C THR A 38 -20.98 -18.52 -6.53
N ALA A 39 -20.93 -19.51 -7.44
CA ALA A 39 -19.67 -20.00 -7.97
C ALA A 39 -18.85 -18.87 -8.65
N THR A 40 -19.56 -17.96 -9.33
CA THR A 40 -18.94 -16.78 -9.96
C THR A 40 -18.33 -15.84 -8.93
N ASP A 41 -19.02 -15.61 -7.80
CA ASP A 41 -18.48 -14.78 -6.71
C ASP A 41 -17.21 -15.37 -6.12
N TRP A 42 -17.19 -16.69 -5.90
CA TRP A 42 -15.99 -17.37 -5.40
C TRP A 42 -14.83 -17.28 -6.38
N HIS A 43 -15.09 -17.40 -7.68
CA HIS A 43 -14.06 -17.22 -8.71
C HIS A 43 -13.44 -15.81 -8.62
N VAL A 44 -14.27 -14.77 -8.55
CA VAL A 44 -13.80 -13.39 -8.41
C VAL A 44 -13.00 -13.19 -7.09
N ILE A 45 -13.48 -13.76 -5.99
CA ILE A 45 -12.76 -13.70 -4.70
C ILE A 45 -11.39 -14.37 -4.82
N ASP A 46 -11.29 -15.51 -5.48
CA ASP A 46 -10.04 -16.25 -5.62
C ASP A 46 -9.08 -15.54 -6.58
N GLU A 47 -9.58 -14.90 -7.64
CA GLU A 47 -8.77 -14.03 -8.51
C GLU A 47 -8.17 -12.85 -7.72
N ILE A 48 -8.99 -12.10 -6.98
CA ILE A 48 -8.53 -10.97 -6.16
C ILE A 48 -7.48 -11.43 -5.14
N LYS A 49 -7.69 -12.57 -4.47
CA LYS A 49 -6.71 -13.13 -3.52
C LYS A 49 -5.39 -13.51 -4.19
N SER A 50 -5.45 -14.08 -5.39
CA SER A 50 -4.25 -14.42 -6.16
C SER A 50 -3.46 -13.18 -6.53
N GLU A 51 -4.15 -12.11 -6.95
CA GLU A 51 -3.50 -10.82 -7.24
C GLU A 51 -2.90 -10.17 -6.00
N ILE A 52 -3.60 -10.22 -4.86
CA ILE A 52 -3.09 -9.74 -3.55
C ILE A 52 -1.79 -10.44 -3.21
N ASN A 53 -1.74 -11.78 -3.27
CA ASN A 53 -0.55 -12.56 -2.97
C ASN A 53 0.63 -12.19 -3.92
N THR A 54 0.35 -12.00 -5.19
CA THR A 54 1.36 -11.58 -6.17
C THR A 54 1.92 -10.21 -5.86
N LYS A 55 1.06 -9.25 -5.50
CA LYS A 55 1.48 -7.89 -5.11
C LYS A 55 2.23 -7.87 -3.79
N GLU A 56 1.82 -8.68 -2.81
CA GLU A 56 2.50 -8.83 -1.52
C GLU A 56 3.95 -9.32 -1.70
N GLN A 57 4.14 -10.38 -2.50
CA GLN A 57 5.49 -10.88 -2.82
C GLN A 57 6.36 -9.83 -3.50
N LEU A 58 5.79 -9.12 -4.48
CA LEU A 58 6.51 -8.04 -5.17
C LEU A 58 6.92 -6.91 -4.22
N LEU A 59 6.01 -6.48 -3.34
CA LEU A 59 6.30 -5.44 -2.33
C LEU A 59 7.36 -5.90 -1.34
N GLU A 60 7.32 -7.16 -0.91
CA GLU A 60 8.32 -7.75 -0.03
C GLU A 60 9.70 -7.78 -0.71
N ASP A 61 9.77 -8.17 -1.98
CA ASP A 61 11.00 -8.17 -2.77
C ASP A 61 11.57 -6.75 -2.95
N LEU A 62 10.72 -5.77 -3.29
CA LEU A 62 11.12 -4.37 -3.42
C LEU A 62 11.63 -3.81 -2.10
N PHE A 63 10.93 -4.07 -1.01
CA PHE A 63 11.34 -3.63 0.33
C PHE A 63 12.66 -4.28 0.78
N ASN A 64 12.84 -5.57 0.51
CA ASN A 64 14.07 -6.29 0.84
C ASN A 64 15.26 -5.76 0.03
N ARG A 65 15.08 -5.41 -1.24
CA ARG A 65 16.11 -4.74 -2.06
C ARG A 65 16.49 -3.40 -1.46
N TYR A 66 15.51 -2.57 -1.12
CA TYR A 66 15.74 -1.28 -0.48
C TYR A 66 16.50 -1.40 0.85
N ARG A 67 16.11 -2.38 1.70
CA ARG A 67 16.69 -2.57 3.04
C ARG A 67 18.09 -3.21 3.02
N SER A 68 18.35 -4.13 2.10
CA SER A 68 19.52 -5.01 2.18
C SER A 68 20.70 -4.55 1.35
N LYS A 69 20.53 -3.63 0.39
CA LYS A 69 21.61 -3.19 -0.49
C LYS A 69 21.65 -1.66 -0.57
N PRO A 70 22.69 -1.02 -0.02
CA PRO A 70 23.00 0.34 -0.47
C PRO A 70 23.22 0.30 -1.99
N THR A 71 22.74 1.31 -2.70
CA THR A 71 22.97 1.49 -4.15
C THR A 71 24.45 1.27 -4.46
N THR A 72 24.75 0.23 -5.23
CA THR A 72 26.14 -0.06 -5.62
C THR A 72 26.55 0.79 -6.81
N LEU A 73 27.87 0.91 -7.06
CA LEU A 73 28.35 1.57 -8.29
C LEU A 73 27.89 0.87 -9.57
N ARG A 74 27.62 -0.43 -9.50
CA ARG A 74 27.05 -1.17 -10.62
C ARG A 74 25.59 -0.77 -10.87
N ASP A 75 24.77 -0.76 -9.81
CA ASP A 75 23.36 -0.30 -9.93
C ASP A 75 23.30 1.13 -10.46
N MET A 76 24.25 1.98 -10.08
CA MET A 76 24.38 3.34 -10.58
C MET A 76 24.78 3.37 -12.05
N LEU A 77 25.72 2.53 -12.48
CA LEU A 77 26.14 2.44 -13.88
C LEU A 77 24.98 1.96 -14.76
N ASP A 78 24.23 0.95 -14.31
CA ASP A 78 23.05 0.44 -15.01
C ASP A 78 21.96 1.53 -15.12
N TRP A 79 21.79 2.36 -14.11
CA TRP A 79 20.86 3.50 -14.13
C TRP A 79 21.35 4.61 -15.09
N LEU A 80 22.65 4.93 -15.09
CA LEU A 80 23.24 5.92 -15.99
C LEU A 80 23.06 5.55 -17.47
N GLU A 81 23.00 4.29 -17.81
CA GLU A 81 22.77 3.83 -19.19
C GLU A 81 21.49 4.43 -19.80
N PHE A 82 20.45 4.60 -18.98
CA PHE A 82 19.16 5.10 -19.43
C PHE A 82 18.96 6.60 -19.16
N GLU A 83 19.39 7.07 -18.00
CA GLU A 83 19.08 8.42 -17.54
C GLU A 83 20.18 9.46 -17.89
N GLN A 84 21.45 9.02 -17.99
CA GLN A 84 22.60 9.89 -18.23
C GLN A 84 23.61 9.25 -19.20
N PRO A 85 23.24 9.06 -20.49
CA PRO A 85 24.06 8.32 -21.45
C PRO A 85 25.50 8.84 -21.61
N ASP A 86 25.71 10.16 -21.52
CA ASP A 86 27.04 10.77 -21.64
C ASP A 86 27.99 10.31 -20.52
N TYR A 87 27.46 10.14 -19.30
CA TYR A 87 28.23 9.61 -18.18
C TYR A 87 28.41 8.10 -18.30
N PHE A 88 27.42 7.37 -18.75
CA PHE A 88 27.53 5.95 -19.01
C PHE A 88 28.66 5.68 -20.03
N ASP A 89 28.66 6.38 -21.16
CA ASP A 89 29.69 6.25 -22.21
C ASP A 89 31.07 6.57 -21.67
N ALA A 90 31.21 7.56 -20.79
CA ALA A 90 32.48 7.92 -20.16
C ALA A 90 32.98 6.81 -19.22
N PHE A 91 32.10 6.02 -18.62
CA PHE A 91 32.46 4.99 -17.65
C PHE A 91 32.37 3.56 -18.20
N GLN A 92 31.78 3.36 -19.38
CA GLN A 92 31.71 2.06 -20.03
C GLN A 92 33.14 1.58 -20.44
N ILE A 93 33.44 0.34 -20.05
CA ILE A 93 34.69 -0.31 -20.46
C ILE A 93 34.57 -0.78 -21.91
N PRO A 94 35.52 -0.51 -22.79
CA PRO A 94 35.48 -0.99 -24.17
C PRO A 94 35.34 -2.51 -24.25
N THR A 95 34.41 -3.01 -25.02
CA THR A 95 34.29 -4.45 -25.32
C THR A 95 35.31 -4.81 -26.39
N LEU A 96 36.11 -5.84 -26.16
CA LEU A 96 37.04 -6.35 -27.17
C LEU A 96 36.24 -7.07 -28.27
N ALA A 97 36.75 -6.95 -29.53
CA ALA A 97 36.06 -7.49 -30.71
C ALA A 97 35.88 -9.03 -30.70
N ASP A 98 36.65 -9.71 -29.90
CA ASP A 98 36.59 -11.18 -29.71
C ASP A 98 35.76 -11.64 -28.53
N GLY A 99 35.04 -10.70 -27.85
CA GLY A 99 34.23 -10.98 -26.69
C GLY A 99 35.01 -11.27 -25.40
N MET A 100 36.35 -11.09 -25.41
CA MET A 100 37.19 -11.23 -24.23
C MET A 100 37.00 -10.06 -23.27
N SER A 101 37.06 -10.37 -21.96
CA SER A 101 37.07 -9.36 -20.90
C SER A 101 38.40 -8.59 -20.91
N VAL A 102 38.35 -7.27 -20.76
CA VAL A 102 39.56 -6.46 -20.54
C VAL A 102 40.16 -6.85 -19.20
N VAL A 103 41.48 -7.02 -19.18
CA VAL A 103 42.24 -7.43 -17.97
C VAL A 103 43.13 -6.32 -17.46
N ASP A 104 43.41 -6.33 -16.16
CA ASP A 104 44.37 -5.44 -15.52
C ASP A 104 45.86 -5.91 -15.84
N ARG A 105 46.84 -5.13 -15.40
CA ARG A 105 48.23 -5.46 -15.58
C ARG A 105 48.69 -6.79 -14.96
N ARG A 106 47.81 -7.41 -14.11
CA ARG A 106 48.04 -8.70 -13.46
C ARG A 106 47.23 -9.81 -14.09
N GLY A 107 46.58 -9.57 -15.22
CA GLY A 107 45.74 -10.55 -15.93
C GLY A 107 44.36 -10.84 -15.30
N ARG A 108 43.88 -10.00 -14.37
CA ARG A 108 42.56 -10.18 -13.74
C ARG A 108 41.52 -9.40 -14.51
N PRO A 109 40.31 -9.97 -14.72
CA PRO A 109 39.22 -9.26 -15.37
C PRO A 109 38.89 -7.94 -14.65
N ILE A 110 38.71 -6.90 -15.43
CA ILE A 110 38.30 -5.57 -14.93
C ILE A 110 36.77 -5.58 -14.83
N ARG A 111 36.27 -5.11 -13.69
CA ARG A 111 34.80 -5.02 -13.44
C ARG A 111 34.18 -3.92 -14.29
N GLU A 112 32.94 -4.09 -14.69
CA GLU A 112 32.20 -3.13 -15.51
C GLU A 112 32.13 -1.73 -14.86
N ASP A 113 31.98 -1.65 -13.54
CA ASP A 113 31.93 -0.42 -12.76
C ASP A 113 33.31 0.21 -12.43
N HIS A 114 34.39 -0.32 -12.99
CA HIS A 114 35.76 0.08 -12.63
C HIS A 114 36.05 1.56 -12.91
N LEU A 115 35.64 2.07 -14.06
CA LEU A 115 35.90 3.48 -14.42
C LEU A 115 35.08 4.43 -13.53
N LEU A 116 33.83 4.09 -13.23
CA LEU A 116 33.01 4.83 -12.27
C LEU A 116 33.63 4.78 -10.85
N TYR A 117 34.19 3.61 -10.45
CA TYR A 117 34.93 3.50 -9.21
C TYR A 117 36.18 4.42 -9.16
N LEU A 118 37.00 4.44 -10.20
CA LEU A 118 38.15 5.35 -10.26
C LEU A 118 37.73 6.81 -10.18
N TRP A 119 36.69 7.17 -10.94
CA TRP A 119 36.14 8.51 -10.96
C TRP A 119 35.58 8.93 -9.61
N SER A 120 34.85 8.02 -8.91
CA SER A 120 34.32 8.26 -7.58
C SER A 120 35.40 8.53 -6.52
N LYS A 121 36.62 8.03 -6.73
CA LYS A 121 37.79 8.29 -5.86
C LYS A 121 38.54 9.55 -6.22
N GLY A 122 38.10 10.29 -7.25
CA GLY A 122 38.81 11.46 -7.76
C GLY A 122 40.03 11.12 -8.65
N TRP A 123 40.17 9.84 -9.03
CA TRP A 123 41.27 9.38 -9.86
C TRP A 123 40.96 9.54 -11.35
N GLY A 124 41.99 9.50 -12.17
CA GLY A 124 41.85 9.46 -13.63
C GLY A 124 41.55 8.06 -14.14
N PRO A 125 41.26 7.90 -15.45
CA PRO A 125 40.83 6.64 -16.05
C PRO A 125 41.91 5.56 -16.15
N GLY A 126 43.13 5.80 -15.66
CA GLY A 126 44.21 4.81 -15.65
C GLY A 126 44.63 4.40 -17.06
N GLN A 127 44.51 3.11 -17.38
CA GLN A 127 44.87 2.59 -18.71
C GLN A 127 43.88 2.98 -19.84
N PHE A 128 42.77 3.60 -19.51
CA PHE A 128 41.72 4.01 -20.44
C PHE A 128 41.78 5.51 -20.75
N MET A 129 42.98 6.06 -21.03
CA MET A 129 43.16 7.50 -21.28
C MET A 129 42.31 8.04 -22.43
N ASN A 130 41.99 7.22 -23.41
CA ASN A 130 41.04 7.54 -24.49
C ASN A 130 39.66 7.98 -23.97
N LYS A 131 39.23 7.48 -22.80
CA LYS A 131 37.94 7.89 -22.18
C LYS A 131 38.03 9.33 -21.64
N ALA A 132 39.17 9.74 -21.08
CA ALA A 132 39.37 11.12 -20.70
C ALA A 132 39.42 12.07 -21.91
N GLU A 133 39.97 11.61 -23.02
CA GLU A 133 40.01 12.38 -24.28
C GLU A 133 38.64 12.52 -24.93
N SER A 134 37.81 11.45 -24.86
CA SER A 134 36.44 11.43 -25.39
C SER A 134 35.46 12.22 -24.53
N SER A 135 35.68 12.27 -23.22
CA SER A 135 34.76 12.92 -22.25
C SER A 135 35.53 13.82 -21.28
N PRO A 136 36.27 14.85 -21.80
CA PRO A 136 37.17 15.67 -20.99
C PRO A 136 36.43 16.42 -19.87
N GLN A 137 35.19 16.84 -20.10
CA GLN A 137 34.37 17.56 -19.12
C GLN A 137 34.11 16.70 -17.89
N ILE A 138 33.79 15.41 -18.07
CA ILE A 138 33.48 14.47 -16.99
C ILE A 138 34.75 14.14 -16.19
N TRP A 139 35.85 13.87 -16.87
CA TRP A 139 37.09 13.46 -16.22
C TRP A 139 37.89 14.64 -15.59
N SER A 140 37.64 15.88 -16.00
CA SER A 140 38.27 17.08 -15.41
C SER A 140 37.53 17.60 -14.16
N MET A 141 36.36 17.08 -13.84
CA MET A 141 35.58 17.49 -12.66
C MET A 141 36.38 17.36 -11.37
N GLY A 142 36.24 18.34 -10.48
CA GLY A 142 36.83 18.30 -9.15
C GLY A 142 36.20 17.22 -8.26
N PHE A 143 36.97 16.74 -7.29
CA PHE A 143 36.49 15.66 -6.38
C PHE A 143 35.15 15.99 -5.69
N LYS A 144 34.97 17.24 -5.22
CA LYS A 144 33.72 17.68 -4.57
C LYS A 144 32.52 17.63 -5.51
N GLU A 145 32.71 18.03 -6.78
CA GLU A 145 31.66 17.97 -7.79
C GLU A 145 31.26 16.54 -8.10
N ARG A 146 32.24 15.64 -8.22
CA ARG A 146 31.99 14.18 -8.41
C ARG A 146 31.24 13.59 -7.26
N GLN A 147 31.55 13.96 -6.01
CA GLN A 147 30.83 13.47 -4.84
C GLN A 147 29.38 13.99 -4.79
N ALA A 148 29.15 15.25 -5.15
CA ALA A 148 27.81 15.81 -5.24
C ALA A 148 26.94 15.08 -6.27
N LEU A 149 27.47 14.78 -7.45
CA LEU A 149 26.78 14.01 -8.48
C LEU A 149 26.48 12.58 -8.04
N LEU A 150 27.43 11.91 -7.41
CA LEU A 150 27.20 10.55 -6.89
C LEU A 150 26.07 10.53 -5.86
N THR A 151 26.02 11.52 -4.98
CA THR A 151 24.92 11.64 -4.01
C THR A 151 23.59 11.91 -4.71
N GLN A 152 23.58 12.83 -5.68
CA GLN A 152 22.40 13.14 -6.47
C GLN A 152 21.86 11.88 -7.19
N TRP A 153 22.72 11.13 -7.88
CA TRP A 153 22.30 9.90 -8.56
C TRP A 153 21.80 8.83 -7.61
N GLN A 154 22.41 8.70 -6.42
CA GLN A 154 21.90 7.80 -5.37
C GLN A 154 20.49 8.19 -4.94
N ASP A 155 20.26 9.47 -4.71
CA ASP A 155 18.95 9.98 -4.29
C ASP A 155 17.89 9.78 -5.40
N GLU A 156 18.26 10.00 -6.67
CA GLU A 156 17.38 9.79 -7.82
C GLU A 156 16.99 8.31 -7.96
N ILE A 157 17.95 7.38 -7.89
CA ILE A 157 17.69 5.93 -7.92
C ILE A 157 16.77 5.49 -6.77
N ILE A 158 17.04 6.00 -5.57
CA ILE A 158 16.19 5.70 -4.39
C ILE A 158 14.77 6.24 -4.59
N ASN A 159 14.62 7.45 -5.11
CA ASN A 159 13.33 8.05 -5.37
C ASN A 159 12.52 7.25 -6.40
N GLU A 160 13.13 6.77 -7.48
CA GLU A 160 12.47 5.91 -8.47
C GLU A 160 11.99 4.58 -7.85
N GLN A 161 12.84 3.96 -7.01
CA GLN A 161 12.46 2.75 -6.29
C GLN A 161 11.29 2.99 -5.34
N LEU A 162 11.27 4.13 -4.64
CA LEU A 162 10.17 4.52 -3.75
C LEU A 162 8.88 4.77 -4.53
N ILE A 163 8.94 5.49 -5.67
CA ILE A 163 7.77 5.73 -6.52
C ILE A 163 7.19 4.39 -6.99
N THR A 164 8.03 3.47 -7.43
CA THR A 164 7.62 2.13 -7.85
C THR A 164 6.98 1.36 -6.70
N PHE A 165 7.59 1.37 -5.51
CA PHE A 165 7.04 0.74 -4.32
C PHE A 165 5.67 1.30 -3.95
N PHE A 166 5.53 2.63 -3.88
CA PHE A 166 4.26 3.27 -3.53
C PHE A 166 3.16 3.02 -4.56
N SER A 167 3.49 2.95 -5.85
CA SER A 167 2.52 2.62 -6.88
C SER A 167 1.94 1.21 -6.70
N HIS A 168 2.80 0.23 -6.40
CA HIS A 168 2.36 -1.14 -6.11
C HIS A 168 1.63 -1.27 -4.78
N ALA A 169 2.04 -0.52 -3.74
CA ALA A 169 1.35 -0.48 -2.46
C ALA A 169 -0.07 0.09 -2.59
N LYS A 170 -0.26 1.09 -3.44
CA LYS A 170 -1.58 1.63 -3.74
C LYS A 170 -2.49 0.58 -4.39
N LEU A 171 -1.99 -0.13 -5.39
CA LEU A 171 -2.74 -1.21 -6.05
C LEU A 171 -3.08 -2.36 -5.08
N TYR A 172 -2.15 -2.74 -4.22
CA TYR A 172 -2.39 -3.72 -3.16
C TYR A 172 -3.54 -3.29 -2.24
N ASN A 173 -3.53 -2.04 -1.76
CA ASN A 173 -4.60 -1.53 -0.92
C ASN A 173 -5.95 -1.49 -1.65
N GLU A 174 -5.98 -1.14 -2.93
CA GLU A 174 -7.20 -1.16 -3.75
C GLU A 174 -7.78 -2.58 -3.87
N LEU A 175 -6.93 -3.61 -4.03
CA LEU A 175 -7.35 -5.02 -4.05
C LEU A 175 -7.90 -5.49 -2.69
N ILE A 176 -7.25 -5.10 -1.59
CA ILE A 176 -7.76 -5.37 -0.23
C ILE A 176 -9.17 -4.77 -0.05
N HIS A 177 -9.37 -3.51 -0.43
CA HIS A 177 -10.69 -2.87 -0.35
C HIS A 177 -11.72 -3.51 -1.28
N GLN A 178 -11.32 -4.04 -2.45
CA GLN A 178 -12.23 -4.80 -3.32
C GLN A 178 -12.67 -6.10 -2.64
N LEU A 179 -11.74 -6.82 -2.02
CA LEU A 179 -12.02 -8.05 -1.29
C LEU A 179 -12.95 -7.80 -0.09
N GLU A 180 -12.66 -6.76 0.69
CA GLU A 180 -13.50 -6.35 1.83
C GLU A 180 -14.93 -6.01 1.39
N ARG A 181 -15.08 -5.23 0.30
CA ARG A 181 -16.40 -4.91 -0.26
C ARG A 181 -17.15 -6.16 -0.68
N LYS A 182 -16.46 -7.12 -1.31
CA LYS A 182 -17.09 -8.39 -1.72
C LYS A 182 -17.61 -9.19 -0.52
N PHE A 183 -16.84 -9.29 0.55
CA PHE A 183 -17.30 -9.95 1.77
C PHE A 183 -18.40 -9.17 2.51
N SER A 184 -18.41 -7.84 2.42
CA SER A 184 -19.44 -7.01 3.06
C SER A 184 -20.82 -7.16 2.42
N GLU A 185 -20.95 -7.70 1.20
CA GLU A 185 -22.22 -7.98 0.55
C GLU A 185 -23.11 -8.90 1.40
N LYS A 186 -22.51 -9.91 2.03
CA LYS A 186 -23.21 -10.82 2.94
C LYS A 186 -23.74 -10.07 4.17
N ASP A 187 -22.92 -9.19 4.74
CA ASP A 187 -23.31 -8.42 5.92
C ASP A 187 -24.39 -7.40 5.56
N THR A 188 -24.27 -6.74 4.41
CA THR A 188 -25.29 -5.82 3.86
C THR A 188 -26.64 -6.54 3.71
N HIS A 189 -26.64 -7.69 3.07
CA HIS A 189 -27.85 -8.48 2.87
C HIS A 189 -28.48 -8.90 4.20
N THR A 190 -27.65 -9.31 5.17
CA THR A 190 -28.13 -9.66 6.51
C THR A 190 -28.78 -8.47 7.19
N LEU A 191 -28.12 -7.30 7.17
CA LEU A 191 -28.62 -6.09 7.81
C LEU A 191 -29.88 -5.53 7.15
N GLN A 192 -30.03 -5.66 5.82
CA GLN A 192 -31.23 -5.25 5.11
C GLN A 192 -32.50 -6.04 5.56
N SER A 193 -32.30 -7.25 6.05
CA SER A 193 -33.41 -8.06 6.60
C SER A 193 -33.75 -7.73 8.06
N MET A 194 -32.93 -6.91 8.74
CA MET A 194 -33.13 -6.55 10.14
C MET A 194 -34.05 -5.35 10.30
N ARG A 195 -34.85 -5.34 11.35
CA ARG A 195 -35.74 -4.22 11.73
C ARG A 195 -35.05 -3.24 12.68
N ILE A 196 -34.16 -3.76 13.52
CA ILE A 196 -33.40 -2.96 14.50
C ILE A 196 -31.95 -3.30 14.38
N ILE A 197 -31.12 -2.26 14.24
CA ILE A 197 -29.65 -2.33 14.23
C ILE A 197 -29.16 -1.50 15.39
N GLY A 198 -28.59 -2.15 16.40
CA GLY A 198 -28.00 -1.48 17.58
C GLY A 198 -26.48 -1.43 17.48
N CYS A 199 -25.89 -0.30 17.82
CA CYS A 199 -24.44 -0.15 17.95
C CYS A 199 -24.07 0.97 18.93
N THR A 200 -22.83 0.98 19.38
CA THR A 200 -22.26 2.14 20.06
C THR A 200 -21.84 3.20 19.03
N THR A 201 -21.55 4.43 19.46
CA THR A 201 -20.99 5.49 18.60
C THR A 201 -19.73 5.06 17.88
N THR A 202 -18.81 4.38 18.58
CA THR A 202 -17.61 3.77 17.99
C THR A 202 -17.97 2.68 16.97
N GLY A 203 -19.01 1.89 17.24
CA GLY A 203 -19.53 0.90 16.31
C GLY A 203 -20.09 1.57 15.04
N ALA A 204 -20.86 2.65 15.20
CA ALA A 204 -21.39 3.41 14.07
C ALA A 204 -20.26 3.95 13.18
N ALA A 205 -19.21 4.51 13.77
CA ALA A 205 -18.04 4.99 13.03
C ALA A 205 -17.32 3.86 12.28
N LYS A 206 -17.13 2.70 12.92
CA LYS A 206 -16.47 1.53 12.29
C LYS A 206 -17.27 0.96 11.11
N TYR A 207 -18.59 0.95 11.21
CA TYR A 207 -19.49 0.36 10.22
C TYR A 207 -20.20 1.42 9.36
N THR A 208 -19.62 2.63 9.23
CA THR A 208 -20.24 3.77 8.53
C THR A 208 -20.66 3.42 7.10
N GLU A 209 -19.78 2.84 6.29
CA GLU A 209 -20.08 2.48 4.89
C GLU A 209 -21.24 1.47 4.82
N LEU A 210 -21.23 0.47 5.70
CA LEU A 210 -22.25 -0.54 5.77
C LEU A 210 -23.61 0.06 6.18
N LEU A 211 -23.63 0.91 7.20
CA LEU A 211 -24.84 1.62 7.65
C LEU A 211 -25.38 2.59 6.59
N GLN A 212 -24.49 3.23 5.82
CA GLN A 212 -24.89 4.09 4.71
C GLN A 212 -25.52 3.28 3.57
N SER A 213 -24.97 2.11 3.24
CA SER A 213 -25.47 1.25 2.15
C SER A 213 -26.90 0.72 2.42
N ILE A 214 -27.24 0.45 3.68
CA ILE A 214 -28.58 0.00 4.08
C ILE A 214 -29.55 1.16 4.38
N SER A 215 -29.04 2.36 4.62
CA SER A 215 -29.81 3.59 4.86
C SER A 215 -31.00 3.40 5.81
N PRO A 216 -30.82 3.08 7.11
CA PRO A 216 -31.93 2.97 8.05
C PRO A 216 -32.75 4.25 8.08
N SER A 217 -34.07 4.15 8.08
CA SER A 217 -34.98 5.30 8.00
C SER A 217 -35.07 6.09 9.30
N VAL A 218 -34.88 5.46 10.44
CA VAL A 218 -34.93 6.09 11.77
C VAL A 218 -33.62 5.91 12.50
N LEU A 219 -33.10 6.97 13.07
CA LEU A 219 -31.97 6.97 14.01
C LEU A 219 -32.50 7.30 15.40
N LEU A 220 -32.34 6.36 16.34
CA LEU A 220 -32.63 6.57 17.75
C LEU A 220 -31.31 6.64 18.51
N VAL A 221 -31.12 7.68 19.28
CA VAL A 221 -29.91 7.93 20.10
C VAL A 221 -30.34 7.95 21.56
N GLU A 222 -29.84 6.98 22.34
CA GLU A 222 -29.99 6.94 23.78
C GLU A 222 -28.82 7.69 24.45
N GLU A 223 -29.02 8.23 25.64
CA GLU A 223 -28.04 9.03 26.38
C GLU A 223 -27.54 10.23 25.56
N ALA A 224 -28.43 10.84 24.78
CA ALA A 224 -28.06 11.88 23.80
C ALA A 224 -27.38 13.11 24.42
N GLY A 225 -27.66 13.41 25.70
CA GLY A 225 -26.98 14.49 26.43
C GLY A 225 -25.50 14.24 26.74
N GLU A 226 -25.05 12.99 26.69
CA GLU A 226 -23.66 12.60 26.95
C GLU A 226 -22.85 12.31 25.68
N ILE A 227 -23.49 12.37 24.51
CA ILE A 227 -22.86 12.05 23.21
C ILE A 227 -22.49 13.34 22.48
N LEU A 228 -21.26 13.41 21.98
CA LEU A 228 -20.81 14.53 21.15
C LEU A 228 -21.58 14.55 19.83
N GLU A 229 -21.98 15.73 19.37
CA GLU A 229 -22.68 15.94 18.08
C GLU A 229 -21.94 15.32 16.90
N SER A 230 -20.61 15.37 16.86
CA SER A 230 -19.80 14.77 15.83
C SER A 230 -19.99 13.26 15.71
N HIS A 231 -20.24 12.55 16.83
CA HIS A 231 -20.54 11.12 16.82
C HIS A 231 -21.94 10.84 16.26
N ILE A 232 -22.91 11.71 16.55
CA ILE A 232 -24.26 11.59 16.00
C ILE A 232 -24.23 11.85 14.48
N LEU A 233 -23.48 12.87 14.04
CA LEU A 233 -23.31 13.16 12.62
C LEU A 233 -22.70 12.01 11.84
N THR A 234 -21.77 11.28 12.43
CA THR A 234 -21.20 10.07 11.81
C THR A 234 -22.27 8.99 11.57
N ALA A 235 -23.23 8.84 12.48
CA ALA A 235 -24.34 7.87 12.37
C ALA A 235 -25.45 8.37 11.44
N LEU A 236 -25.53 9.69 11.17
CA LEU A 236 -26.55 10.30 10.31
C LEU A 236 -26.34 10.08 8.82
N GLY A 237 -25.23 9.50 8.40
CA GLY A 237 -24.93 9.26 6.97
C GLY A 237 -26.12 8.64 6.22
N GLY A 238 -26.38 9.18 5.01
CA GLY A 238 -27.53 8.78 4.19
C GLY A 238 -28.83 9.56 4.49
N LYS A 239 -29.90 9.25 3.75
CA LYS A 239 -31.22 9.87 3.94
C LYS A 239 -31.91 9.25 5.15
N LYS A 240 -32.03 9.97 6.25
CA LYS A 240 -32.84 9.60 7.41
C LYS A 240 -34.19 10.33 7.35
N ASN A 241 -35.26 9.62 7.63
CA ASN A 241 -36.60 10.21 7.69
C ASN A 241 -36.89 10.82 9.06
N GLN A 242 -36.27 10.25 10.11
CA GLN A 242 -36.54 10.67 11.49
C GLN A 242 -35.29 10.44 12.36
N MET A 243 -35.04 11.37 13.26
CA MET A 243 -34.07 11.27 14.35
C MET A 243 -34.78 11.48 15.69
N ILE A 244 -34.54 10.56 16.63
CA ILE A 244 -35.10 10.58 17.98
C ILE A 244 -33.93 10.61 18.95
N LEU A 245 -33.89 11.65 19.77
CA LEU A 245 -32.87 11.82 20.81
C LEU A 245 -33.53 11.59 22.17
N ILE A 246 -33.00 10.68 22.95
CA ILE A 246 -33.42 10.39 24.30
C ILE A 246 -32.25 10.67 25.24
N GLY A 247 -32.49 11.48 26.26
CA GLY A 247 -31.50 11.84 27.26
C GLY A 247 -32.10 12.50 28.45
N ASP A 248 -31.45 12.44 29.60
CA ASP A 248 -31.86 13.14 30.81
C ASP A 248 -31.51 14.61 30.73
N HIS A 249 -32.45 15.46 31.09
CA HIS A 249 -32.19 16.88 31.33
C HIS A 249 -31.51 16.99 32.70
N LYS A 250 -30.24 17.40 32.71
CA LYS A 250 -29.60 17.92 33.94
C LYS A 250 -29.80 19.41 34.00
#